data_d48325ba68fa85a4d70db37e5acbe518
#
_entry.id   d48325ba68fa85a4d70db37e5acbe518
#
_cell.length_a   1.000
_cell.length_b   1.000
_cell.length_c   1.000
_cell.angle_alpha   90.00
_cell.angle_beta   90.00
_cell.angle_gamma   90.00
#
_symmetry.space_group_name_H-M   'P 1'
#
loop_
_entity.id
_entity.type
_entity.pdbx_description
1 polymer ?
#
loop_
_entity_poly.entity_id
_entity_poly.type
_entity_poly.pdbx_seq_one_letter_code
_entity_poly.pdbx_strand_id
1 'polypeptide(L)'
;QANGLEHLQAHDALSDVRATIALARLIRERQPKLYDYLYRLRRKHAVIEQIELLKPLVHVSGRFSAERHYLSVVLPLAWHPRNRNALIVCDLNADCSPLWDTPAEELRERLYTRREDLDGKLPVPLKLVQVNRCPVLAPVKVLRETDIERLGLDMDSCNASARTLQGCRAQWQEKLAVIYQEESFEDTTDPEQQLYAGFLG
;
A
#
# COMPACT_ATOMS: atom_id res chain seq x y z
N GLN A 1 -11.19 5.60 23.34
CA GLN A 1 -11.24 5.85 24.80
C GLN A 1 -9.84 6.06 25.39
N ALA A 2 -8.79 5.43 24.87
CA ALA A 2 -7.41 5.57 25.39
C ALA A 2 -6.87 7.02 25.35
N ASN A 3 -7.45 7.91 24.53
CA ASN A 3 -7.05 9.31 24.37
C ASN A 3 -8.13 10.30 24.84
N GLY A 4 -9.12 9.87 25.67
CA GLY A 4 -10.17 10.72 26.20
C GLY A 4 -11.18 11.24 25.16
N LEU A 5 -11.25 10.63 23.98
CA LEU A 5 -12.24 10.97 22.96
C LEU A 5 -13.54 10.23 23.23
N GLU A 6 -14.63 10.99 23.38
CA GLU A 6 -15.97 10.44 23.56
C GLU A 6 -16.54 9.95 22.23
N HIS A 7 -17.01 8.71 22.21
CA HIS A 7 -17.73 8.10 21.10
C HIS A 7 -19.05 7.55 21.63
N LEU A 8 -20.06 8.42 21.76
CA LEU A 8 -21.29 8.15 22.51
C LEU A 8 -22.31 7.27 21.77
N GLN A 9 -22.27 7.22 20.44
CA GLN A 9 -23.15 6.37 19.62
C GLN A 9 -22.38 5.92 18.38
N ALA A 10 -21.90 4.66 18.40
CA ALA A 10 -21.30 4.04 17.21
C ALA A 10 -22.39 3.87 16.14
N HIS A 11 -22.02 4.18 14.87
CA HIS A 11 -22.89 4.12 13.67
C HIS A 11 -23.86 5.30 13.46
N ASP A 12 -23.77 6.39 14.25
CA ASP A 12 -24.37 7.65 13.86
C ASP A 12 -23.37 8.48 13.03
N ALA A 13 -23.75 8.85 11.80
CA ALA A 13 -22.87 9.56 10.86
C ALA A 13 -22.29 10.87 11.45
N LEU A 14 -23.06 11.60 12.25
CA LEU A 14 -22.60 12.83 12.88
C LEU A 14 -21.57 12.55 13.99
N SER A 15 -21.77 11.48 14.76
CA SER A 15 -20.85 11.02 15.80
C SER A 15 -19.50 10.59 15.18
N ASP A 16 -19.52 9.86 14.07
CA ASP A 16 -18.32 9.42 13.36
C ASP A 16 -17.53 10.61 12.79
N VAL A 17 -18.21 11.60 12.23
CA VAL A 17 -17.58 12.84 11.76
C VAL A 17 -16.94 13.61 12.92
N ARG A 18 -17.64 13.77 14.05
CA ARG A 18 -17.10 14.45 15.24
C ARG A 18 -15.89 13.74 15.81
N ALA A 19 -15.92 12.41 15.90
CA ALA A 19 -14.80 11.59 16.35
C ALA A 19 -13.57 11.74 15.41
N THR A 20 -13.79 11.75 14.10
CA THR A 20 -12.74 11.97 13.10
C THR A 20 -12.11 13.36 13.24
N ILE A 21 -12.92 14.41 13.42
CA ILE A 21 -12.42 15.78 13.63
C ILE A 21 -11.63 15.87 14.94
N ALA A 22 -12.14 15.27 16.03
CA ALA A 22 -11.46 15.26 17.32
C ALA A 22 -10.11 14.56 17.25
N LEU A 23 -10.04 13.41 16.54
CA LEU A 23 -8.78 12.71 16.32
C LEU A 23 -7.81 13.55 15.48
N ALA A 24 -8.27 14.18 14.41
CA ALA A 24 -7.43 15.06 13.58
C ALA A 24 -6.86 16.24 14.38
N ARG A 25 -7.67 16.87 15.24
CA ARG A 25 -7.24 17.95 16.16
C ARG A 25 -6.19 17.44 17.15
N LEU A 26 -6.41 16.28 17.77
CA LEU A 26 -5.46 15.67 18.70
C LEU A 26 -4.11 15.39 18.04
N ILE A 27 -4.11 14.85 16.82
CA ILE A 27 -2.86 14.61 16.07
C ILE A 27 -2.18 15.94 15.76
N ARG A 28 -2.92 16.95 15.32
CA ARG A 28 -2.38 18.28 15.02
C ARG A 28 -1.75 18.94 16.24
N GLU A 29 -2.36 18.81 17.42
CA GLU A 29 -1.84 19.35 18.67
C GLU A 29 -0.61 18.60 19.19
N ARG A 30 -0.65 17.26 19.13
CA ARG A 30 0.41 16.41 19.71
C ARG A 30 1.58 16.21 18.75
N GLN A 31 1.33 16.19 17.45
CA GLN A 31 2.31 15.88 16.40
C GLN A 31 2.12 16.82 15.19
N PRO A 32 2.32 18.16 15.34
CA PRO A 32 1.99 19.13 14.29
C PRO A 32 2.76 18.86 12.98
N LYS A 33 4.06 18.51 13.07
CA LYS A 33 4.88 18.18 11.88
C LYS A 33 4.36 16.98 11.12
N LEU A 34 3.92 15.94 11.83
CA LEU A 34 3.32 14.74 11.22
C LEU A 34 1.98 15.09 10.56
N TYR A 35 1.14 15.86 11.25
CA TYR A 35 -0.14 16.31 10.71
C TYR A 35 0.06 17.11 9.41
N ASP A 36 0.95 18.09 9.40
CA ASP A 36 1.22 18.94 8.23
C ASP A 36 1.81 18.15 7.07
N TYR A 37 2.64 17.15 7.38
CA TYR A 37 3.19 16.23 6.38
C TYR A 37 2.07 15.41 5.72
N LEU A 38 1.26 14.72 6.51
CA LEU A 38 0.15 13.90 6.02
C LEU A 38 -0.91 14.75 5.30
N TYR A 39 -1.19 15.95 5.82
CA TYR A 39 -2.12 16.87 5.18
C TYR A 39 -1.65 17.34 3.79
N ARG A 40 -0.34 17.47 3.55
CA ARG A 40 0.20 17.72 2.22
C ARG A 40 -0.04 16.56 1.26
N LEU A 41 0.06 15.33 1.72
CA LEU A 41 -0.14 14.13 0.90
C LEU A 41 -1.60 13.94 0.40
N ARG A 42 -2.55 14.79 0.81
CA ARG A 42 -3.88 14.85 0.19
C ARG A 42 -3.82 15.30 -1.28
N ARG A 43 -2.74 15.97 -1.68
CA ARG A 43 -2.52 16.41 -3.06
C ARG A 43 -1.73 15.33 -3.80
N LYS A 44 -2.33 14.79 -4.88
CA LYS A 44 -1.69 13.76 -5.72
C LYS A 44 -0.25 14.13 -6.12
N HIS A 45 -0.03 15.38 -6.52
CA HIS A 45 1.30 15.86 -6.92
C HIS A 45 2.33 15.70 -5.78
N ALA A 46 1.98 16.10 -4.56
CA ALA A 46 2.86 15.94 -3.40
C ALA A 46 3.16 14.47 -3.05
N VAL A 47 2.26 13.55 -3.38
CA VAL A 47 2.52 12.10 -3.27
C VAL A 47 3.52 11.66 -4.33
N ILE A 48 3.31 12.07 -5.59
CA ILE A 48 4.19 11.69 -6.71
C ILE A 48 5.61 12.19 -6.49
N GLU A 49 5.80 13.38 -5.94
CA GLU A 49 7.13 13.94 -5.59
C GLU A 49 7.92 13.10 -4.59
N GLN A 50 7.24 12.27 -3.78
CA GLN A 50 7.92 11.35 -2.85
C GLN A 50 8.39 10.07 -3.54
N ILE A 51 7.92 9.78 -4.76
CA ILE A 51 8.11 8.50 -5.41
C ILE A 51 9.28 8.58 -6.40
N GLU A 52 10.29 7.77 -6.13
CA GLU A 52 11.35 7.45 -7.07
C GLU A 52 11.36 5.94 -7.26
N LEU A 53 11.23 5.47 -8.51
CA LEU A 53 11.20 4.04 -8.78
C LEU A 53 12.50 3.37 -8.32
N LEU A 54 12.37 2.18 -7.75
CA LEU A 54 13.47 1.39 -7.21
C LEU A 54 14.18 2.02 -5.99
N LYS A 55 13.59 3.02 -5.36
CA LYS A 55 14.07 3.59 -4.11
C LYS A 55 13.11 3.26 -2.97
N PRO A 56 13.56 2.59 -1.91
CA PRO A 56 12.69 2.18 -0.82
C PRO A 56 11.98 3.36 -0.15
N LEU A 57 10.72 3.15 0.21
CA LEU A 57 9.86 4.07 0.94
C LEU A 57 9.20 3.36 2.13
N VAL A 58 8.84 4.14 3.14
CA VAL A 58 7.91 3.68 4.19
C VAL A 58 6.48 3.88 3.70
N HIS A 59 5.64 2.86 3.88
CA HIS A 59 4.22 2.92 3.59
C HIS A 59 3.40 2.40 4.75
N VAL A 60 2.30 3.09 5.10
CA VAL A 60 1.34 2.63 6.11
C VAL A 60 0.04 2.25 5.42
N SER A 61 -0.45 1.04 5.70
CA SER A 61 -1.67 0.52 5.11
C SER A 61 -2.25 -0.62 5.95
N GLY A 62 -3.58 -0.65 6.11
CA GLY A 62 -4.28 -1.74 6.79
C GLY A 62 -4.10 -3.14 6.18
N ARG A 63 -3.39 -3.27 5.05
CA ARG A 63 -3.04 -4.56 4.45
C ARG A 63 -1.72 -5.14 4.99
N PHE A 64 -0.94 -4.37 5.72
CA PHE A 64 0.27 -4.85 6.40
C PHE A 64 -0.05 -5.40 7.79
N SER A 65 0.92 -6.12 8.38
CA SER A 65 0.76 -6.72 9.70
C SER A 65 0.46 -5.69 10.79
N ALA A 66 -0.51 -6.00 11.65
CA ALA A 66 -0.82 -5.21 12.84
C ALA A 66 0.36 -5.20 13.84
N GLU A 67 1.18 -6.24 13.88
CA GLU A 67 2.39 -6.33 14.71
C GLU A 67 3.39 -5.22 14.40
N ARG A 68 3.46 -4.79 13.14
CA ARG A 68 4.25 -3.64 12.67
C ARG A 68 3.44 -2.36 12.60
N HIS A 69 2.34 -2.26 13.34
CA HIS A 69 1.45 -1.11 13.30
C HIS A 69 1.04 -0.69 11.89
N TYR A 70 0.80 -1.69 11.01
CA TYR A 70 0.42 -1.49 9.60
C TYR A 70 1.46 -0.75 8.75
N LEU A 71 2.72 -0.69 9.21
CA LEU A 71 3.84 -0.07 8.49
C LEU A 71 4.68 -1.14 7.80
N SER A 72 5.14 -0.85 6.59
CA SER A 72 6.16 -1.64 5.91
C SER A 72 7.12 -0.76 5.11
N VAL A 73 8.33 -1.29 4.88
CA VAL A 73 9.26 -0.75 3.88
C VAL A 73 8.87 -1.34 2.53
N VAL A 74 8.61 -0.49 1.55
CA VAL A 74 8.18 -0.92 0.22
C VAL A 74 9.12 -0.41 -0.85
N LEU A 75 9.27 -1.17 -1.94
CA LEU A 75 10.02 -0.77 -3.12
C LEU A 75 9.05 -0.43 -4.26
N PRO A 76 8.98 0.84 -4.71
CA PRO A 76 8.27 1.20 -5.93
C PRO A 76 8.90 0.51 -7.14
N LEU A 77 8.14 -0.36 -7.83
CA LEU A 77 8.63 -1.12 -8.97
C LEU A 77 8.31 -0.45 -10.31
N ALA A 78 7.03 -0.12 -10.51
CA ALA A 78 6.53 0.45 -11.75
C ALA A 78 5.19 1.16 -11.52
N TRP A 79 4.84 2.06 -12.43
CA TRP A 79 3.47 2.53 -12.54
C TRP A 79 2.60 1.44 -13.18
N HIS A 80 1.35 1.34 -12.73
CA HIS A 80 0.41 0.39 -13.29
C HIS A 80 0.15 0.72 -14.77
N PRO A 81 0.18 -0.29 -15.69
CA PRO A 81 0.16 -0.04 -17.13
C PRO A 81 -1.09 0.70 -17.63
N ARG A 82 -2.22 0.57 -16.93
CA ARG A 82 -3.50 1.18 -17.32
C ARG A 82 -4.02 2.22 -16.31
N ASN A 83 -3.79 2.04 -15.02
CA ASN A 83 -4.26 2.96 -14.00
C ASN A 83 -3.17 3.97 -13.62
N ARG A 84 -3.22 5.17 -14.19
CA ARG A 84 -2.27 6.27 -13.94
C ARG A 84 -2.23 6.75 -12.48
N ASN A 85 -3.16 6.29 -11.64
CA ASN A 85 -3.19 6.60 -10.21
C ASN A 85 -2.64 5.48 -9.34
N ALA A 86 -2.25 4.35 -9.90
CA ALA A 86 -1.76 3.20 -9.17
C ALA A 86 -0.24 3.02 -9.37
N LEU A 87 0.47 2.93 -8.26
CA LEU A 87 1.87 2.55 -8.20
C LEU A 87 1.96 1.11 -7.71
N ILE A 88 2.69 0.27 -8.44
CA ILE A 88 2.99 -1.11 -8.03
C ILE A 88 4.19 -1.07 -7.11
N VAL A 89 4.03 -1.55 -5.89
CA VAL A 89 5.11 -1.65 -4.90
C VAL A 89 5.29 -3.09 -4.43
N CYS A 90 6.53 -3.45 -4.08
CA CYS A 90 6.86 -4.69 -3.40
C CYS A 90 7.03 -4.43 -1.90
N ASP A 91 6.42 -5.25 -1.04
CA ASP A 91 6.65 -5.26 0.41
C ASP A 91 7.99 -5.95 0.70
N LEU A 92 9.01 -5.18 1.11
CA LEU A 92 10.34 -5.69 1.39
C LEU A 92 10.44 -6.45 2.74
N ASN A 93 9.41 -6.38 3.58
CA ASN A 93 9.31 -7.14 4.81
C ASN A 93 8.66 -8.53 4.61
N ALA A 94 8.24 -8.83 3.38
CA ALA A 94 7.77 -10.14 2.98
C ALA A 94 8.85 -10.87 2.17
N ASP A 95 8.68 -12.18 1.98
CA ASP A 95 9.53 -12.94 1.07
C ASP A 95 9.27 -12.48 -0.37
N CYS A 96 10.30 -11.92 -1.01
CA CYS A 96 10.24 -11.39 -2.35
C CYS A 96 10.58 -12.44 -3.42
N SER A 97 11.02 -13.66 -3.03
CA SER A 97 11.44 -14.71 -3.98
C SER A 97 10.39 -15.07 -5.03
N PRO A 98 9.07 -15.04 -4.77
CA PRO A 98 8.08 -15.32 -5.80
C PRO A 98 8.21 -14.44 -7.04
N LEU A 99 8.73 -13.21 -6.93
CA LEU A 99 8.82 -12.30 -8.07
C LEU A 99 9.83 -12.76 -9.14
N TRP A 100 10.86 -13.51 -8.76
CA TRP A 100 11.84 -14.06 -9.72
C TRP A 100 11.68 -15.56 -9.94
N ASP A 101 11.23 -16.32 -8.94
CA ASP A 101 11.18 -17.79 -9.01
C ASP A 101 9.86 -18.33 -9.59
N THR A 102 8.78 -17.53 -9.61
CA THR A 102 7.44 -18.00 -10.00
C THR A 102 7.05 -17.44 -11.38
N PRO A 103 6.40 -18.22 -12.27
CA PRO A 103 5.83 -17.75 -13.52
C PRO A 103 4.79 -16.64 -13.32
N ALA A 104 4.61 -15.78 -14.32
CA ALA A 104 3.75 -14.60 -14.23
C ALA A 104 2.27 -14.94 -14.02
N GLU A 105 1.79 -15.97 -14.69
CA GLU A 105 0.41 -16.46 -14.60
C GLU A 105 0.11 -16.96 -13.19
N GLU A 106 1.03 -17.72 -12.59
CA GLU A 106 0.88 -18.21 -11.23
C GLU A 106 0.97 -17.07 -10.20
N LEU A 107 1.85 -16.07 -10.43
CA LEU A 107 1.88 -14.87 -9.61
C LEU A 107 0.55 -14.12 -9.65
N ARG A 108 -0.05 -14.01 -10.84
CA ARG A 108 -1.36 -13.39 -11.00
C ARG A 108 -2.43 -14.15 -10.21
N GLU A 109 -2.54 -15.45 -10.39
CA GLU A 109 -3.48 -16.28 -9.65
C GLU A 109 -3.32 -16.10 -8.13
N ARG A 110 -2.10 -16.23 -7.59
CA ARG A 110 -1.81 -16.07 -6.17
C ARG A 110 -2.12 -14.65 -5.65
N LEU A 111 -1.91 -13.60 -6.46
CA LEU A 111 -2.16 -12.21 -6.05
C LEU A 111 -3.64 -11.95 -5.78
N TYR A 112 -4.53 -12.62 -6.52
CA TYR A 112 -5.98 -12.50 -6.38
C TYR A 112 -6.62 -13.60 -5.52
N THR A 113 -5.83 -14.60 -5.10
CA THR A 113 -6.27 -15.64 -4.17
C THR A 113 -6.20 -15.15 -2.73
N ARG A 114 -7.18 -15.51 -1.90
CA ARG A 114 -7.16 -15.18 -0.47
C ARG A 114 -6.00 -15.92 0.20
N ARG A 115 -5.43 -15.31 1.25
CA ARG A 115 -4.26 -15.86 1.94
C ARG A 115 -4.52 -17.27 2.53
N GLU A 116 -5.74 -17.51 2.98
CA GLU A 116 -6.21 -18.79 3.52
C GLU A 116 -6.31 -19.90 2.46
N ASP A 117 -6.48 -19.52 1.19
CA ASP A 117 -6.68 -20.44 0.06
C ASP A 117 -5.37 -20.66 -0.74
N LEU A 118 -4.22 -20.18 -0.26
CA LEU A 118 -2.93 -20.32 -0.96
C LEU A 118 -2.28 -21.71 -0.82
N ASP A 119 -2.89 -22.64 -0.08
CA ASP A 119 -2.41 -24.03 0.09
C ASP A 119 -0.91 -24.13 0.44
N GLY A 120 -0.45 -23.26 1.35
CA GLY A 120 0.95 -23.21 1.79
C GLY A 120 1.91 -22.51 0.83
N LYS A 121 1.44 -22.01 -0.30
CA LYS A 121 2.26 -21.17 -1.21
C LYS A 121 2.50 -19.79 -0.59
N LEU A 122 3.66 -19.21 -0.86
CA LEU A 122 3.98 -17.86 -0.43
C LEU A 122 3.07 -16.82 -1.12
N PRO A 123 2.50 -15.88 -0.36
CA PRO A 123 1.73 -14.79 -0.94
C PRO A 123 2.65 -13.89 -1.79
N VAL A 124 2.09 -13.33 -2.85
CA VAL A 124 2.83 -12.38 -3.70
C VAL A 124 3.01 -11.05 -2.95
N PRO A 125 4.26 -10.57 -2.77
CA PRO A 125 4.55 -9.37 -1.98
C PRO A 125 4.25 -8.07 -2.74
N LEU A 126 3.31 -8.09 -3.69
CA LEU A 126 2.92 -6.92 -4.49
C LEU A 126 1.69 -6.23 -3.91
N LYS A 127 1.69 -4.92 -4.03
CA LYS A 127 0.58 -4.06 -3.60
C LYS A 127 0.43 -2.87 -4.54
N LEU A 128 -0.82 -2.44 -4.76
CA LEU A 128 -1.11 -1.17 -5.43
C LEU A 128 -1.25 -0.05 -4.39
N VAL A 129 -0.53 1.03 -4.60
CA VAL A 129 -0.67 2.28 -3.86
C VAL A 129 -1.40 3.29 -4.75
N GLN A 130 -2.61 3.68 -4.34
CA GLN A 130 -3.40 4.67 -5.07
C GLN A 130 -2.94 6.09 -4.68
N VAL A 131 -2.23 6.77 -5.59
CA VAL A 131 -1.63 8.09 -5.31
C VAL A 131 -2.65 9.22 -5.15
N ASN A 132 -3.89 9.00 -5.58
CA ASN A 132 -5.01 9.93 -5.44
C ASN A 132 -5.91 9.65 -4.21
N ARG A 133 -5.51 8.72 -3.34
CA ARG A 133 -6.28 8.35 -2.13
C ARG A 133 -5.52 8.64 -0.84
N CYS A 134 -4.82 9.76 -0.78
CA CYS A 134 -4.08 10.22 0.40
C CYS A 134 -3.19 9.12 1.03
N PRO A 135 -2.37 8.40 0.27
CA PRO A 135 -1.55 7.33 0.83
C PRO A 135 -0.52 7.91 1.79
N VAL A 136 -0.23 7.19 2.87
CA VAL A 136 0.87 7.53 3.77
C VAL A 136 2.15 6.95 3.21
N LEU A 137 2.99 7.80 2.63
CA LEU A 137 4.31 7.47 2.09
C LEU A 137 5.35 8.39 2.71
N ALA A 138 6.53 7.88 3.03
CA ALA A 138 7.66 8.67 3.51
C ALA A 138 8.99 8.06 3.09
N PRO A 139 10.08 8.86 2.96
CA PRO A 139 11.42 8.32 2.78
C PRO A 139 11.84 7.45 3.97
N VAL A 140 12.57 6.37 3.73
CA VAL A 140 13.05 5.45 4.80
C VAL A 140 13.83 6.17 5.90
N LYS A 141 14.53 7.26 5.57
CA LYS A 141 15.29 8.08 6.53
C LYS A 141 14.48 8.69 7.68
N VAL A 142 13.13 8.63 7.63
CA VAL A 142 12.29 9.08 8.74
C VAL A 142 12.25 8.08 9.90
N LEU A 143 12.63 6.82 9.65
CA LEU A 143 12.74 5.78 10.68
C LEU A 143 14.00 6.00 11.49
N ARG A 144 13.86 6.08 12.80
CA ARG A 144 14.96 6.08 13.76
C ARG A 144 15.25 4.63 14.18
N GLU A 145 16.41 4.35 14.72
CA GLU A 145 16.78 3.03 15.25
C GLU A 145 15.72 2.49 16.24
N THR A 146 15.28 3.35 17.15
CA THR A 146 14.20 3.01 18.11
C THR A 146 12.87 2.66 17.46
N ASP A 147 12.56 3.25 16.30
CA ASP A 147 11.35 2.91 15.54
C ASP A 147 11.51 1.57 14.82
N ILE A 148 12.70 1.31 14.26
CA ILE A 148 13.06 0.05 13.59
C ILE A 148 12.95 -1.12 14.59
N GLU A 149 13.57 -0.99 15.76
CA GLU A 149 13.50 -1.99 16.84
C GLU A 149 12.05 -2.24 17.31
N ARG A 150 11.34 -1.16 17.63
CA ARG A 150 9.94 -1.23 18.10
C ARG A 150 8.99 -1.86 17.10
N LEU A 151 9.23 -1.67 15.82
CA LEU A 151 8.41 -2.19 14.71
C LEU A 151 8.88 -3.58 14.24
N GLY A 152 10.00 -4.08 14.77
CA GLY A 152 10.59 -5.35 14.35
C GLY A 152 10.95 -5.37 12.87
N LEU A 153 11.47 -4.26 12.34
CA LEU A 153 11.88 -4.15 10.96
C LEU A 153 13.30 -4.68 10.77
N ASP A 154 13.48 -5.67 9.89
CA ASP A 154 14.79 -6.13 9.45
C ASP A 154 15.24 -5.29 8.23
N MET A 155 15.96 -4.20 8.52
CA MET A 155 16.42 -3.29 7.48
C MET A 155 17.52 -3.90 6.61
N ASP A 156 18.30 -4.84 7.13
CA ASP A 156 19.32 -5.54 6.35
C ASP A 156 18.69 -6.47 5.32
N SER A 157 17.68 -7.23 5.74
CA SER A 157 16.86 -8.04 4.83
C SER A 157 16.13 -7.19 3.79
N CYS A 158 15.50 -6.08 4.21
CA CYS A 158 14.86 -5.14 3.27
C CYS A 158 15.83 -4.60 2.23
N ASN A 159 17.04 -4.20 2.65
CA ASN A 159 18.07 -3.69 1.75
C ASN A 159 18.60 -4.78 0.81
N ALA A 160 18.77 -6.03 1.29
CA ALA A 160 19.15 -7.17 0.47
C ALA A 160 18.09 -7.46 -0.60
N SER A 161 16.81 -7.55 -0.21
CA SER A 161 15.68 -7.75 -1.14
C SER A 161 15.59 -6.63 -2.17
N ALA A 162 15.77 -5.37 -1.75
CA ALA A 162 15.77 -4.23 -2.68
C ALA A 162 16.89 -4.34 -3.72
N ARG A 163 18.14 -4.68 -3.30
CA ARG A 163 19.26 -4.88 -4.23
C ARG A 163 19.01 -6.04 -5.19
N THR A 164 18.46 -7.15 -4.73
CA THR A 164 18.10 -8.28 -5.58
C THR A 164 17.06 -7.87 -6.63
N LEU A 165 15.99 -7.19 -6.21
CA LEU A 165 14.97 -6.70 -7.14
C LEU A 165 15.51 -5.70 -8.15
N GLN A 166 16.42 -4.81 -7.76
CA GLN A 166 17.11 -3.90 -8.66
C GLN A 166 17.96 -4.65 -9.69
N GLY A 167 18.67 -5.71 -9.28
CA GLY A 167 19.51 -6.54 -10.13
C GLY A 167 18.75 -7.42 -11.11
N CYS A 168 17.56 -7.94 -10.73
CA CYS A 168 16.74 -8.80 -11.57
C CYS A 168 15.55 -8.07 -12.25
N ARG A 169 15.69 -6.75 -12.47
CA ARG A 169 14.62 -5.90 -13.00
C ARG A 169 13.98 -6.45 -14.28
N ALA A 170 14.76 -6.92 -15.24
CA ALA A 170 14.23 -7.46 -16.49
C ALA A 170 13.27 -8.62 -16.28
N GLN A 171 13.57 -9.52 -15.30
CA GLN A 171 12.76 -10.70 -15.01
C GLN A 171 11.37 -10.37 -14.48
N TRP A 172 11.28 -9.50 -13.47
CA TRP A 172 9.97 -9.17 -12.86
C TRP A 172 9.21 -8.10 -13.66
N GLN A 173 9.89 -7.23 -14.42
CA GLN A 173 9.23 -6.16 -15.18
C GLN A 173 8.29 -6.71 -16.25
N GLU A 174 8.71 -7.76 -16.99
CA GLU A 174 7.86 -8.45 -17.95
C GLU A 174 6.66 -9.12 -17.25
N LYS A 175 6.91 -9.76 -16.10
CA LYS A 175 5.85 -10.40 -15.31
C LYS A 175 4.79 -9.42 -14.84
N LEU A 176 5.17 -8.18 -14.46
CA LEU A 176 4.19 -7.17 -14.02
C LEU A 176 3.16 -6.84 -15.10
N ALA A 177 3.55 -6.84 -16.38
CA ALA A 177 2.62 -6.61 -17.47
C ALA A 177 1.55 -7.71 -17.55
N VAL A 178 1.94 -8.97 -17.35
CA VAL A 178 1.03 -10.12 -17.32
C VAL A 178 0.14 -10.10 -16.06
N ILE A 179 0.75 -9.87 -14.89
CA ILE A 179 0.04 -9.86 -13.60
C ILE A 179 -1.10 -8.82 -13.60
N TYR A 180 -0.86 -7.64 -14.19
CA TYR A 180 -1.82 -6.54 -14.21
C TYR A 180 -2.50 -6.36 -15.57
N GLN A 181 -2.52 -7.40 -16.42
CA GLN A 181 -3.43 -7.45 -17.56
C GLN A 181 -4.87 -7.44 -17.04
N GLU A 182 -5.74 -6.69 -17.70
CA GLU A 182 -7.17 -6.83 -17.45
C GLU A 182 -7.62 -8.24 -17.82
N GLU A 183 -8.34 -8.88 -16.89
CA GLU A 183 -9.39 -9.76 -17.32
C GLU A 183 -10.36 -8.89 -18.10
N SER A 184 -10.70 -9.25 -19.33
CA SER A 184 -11.93 -8.77 -19.93
C SER A 184 -13.02 -9.25 -18.98
N PHE A 185 -13.49 -8.39 -18.07
CA PHE A 185 -14.78 -8.61 -17.46
C PHE A 185 -15.72 -8.68 -18.64
N GLU A 186 -16.29 -9.85 -18.89
CA GLU A 186 -17.47 -9.96 -19.74
C GLU A 186 -18.41 -8.88 -19.24
N ASP A 187 -18.83 -7.98 -20.13
CA ASP A 187 -19.77 -6.92 -19.81
C ASP A 187 -20.89 -7.56 -19.02
N THR A 188 -20.97 -7.24 -17.74
CA THR A 188 -22.03 -7.76 -16.88
C THR A 188 -23.34 -7.31 -17.53
N THR A 189 -24.12 -8.26 -18.00
CA THR A 189 -25.44 -8.03 -18.61
C THR A 189 -26.46 -7.53 -17.60
N ASP A 190 -26.08 -7.39 -16.33
CA ASP A 190 -26.91 -6.86 -15.25
C ASP A 190 -26.91 -5.32 -15.28
N PRO A 191 -28.05 -4.66 -15.59
CA PRO A 191 -28.15 -3.21 -15.65
C PRO A 191 -27.84 -2.48 -14.35
N GLU A 192 -28.05 -3.12 -13.18
CA GLU A 192 -27.72 -2.54 -11.88
C GLU A 192 -26.22 -2.52 -11.64
N GLN A 193 -25.49 -3.55 -12.07
CA GLN A 193 -24.03 -3.58 -11.97
C GLN A 193 -23.36 -2.61 -12.95
N GLN A 194 -23.97 -2.37 -14.13
CA GLN A 194 -23.48 -1.38 -15.10
C GLN A 194 -23.54 0.04 -14.56
N LEU A 195 -24.53 0.38 -13.73
CA LEU A 195 -24.66 1.69 -13.08
C LEU A 195 -23.50 1.99 -12.10
N TYR A 196 -22.90 0.98 -11.49
CA TYR A 196 -21.78 1.12 -10.56
C TYR A 196 -20.40 0.89 -11.22
N ALA A 197 -20.36 0.28 -12.40
CA ALA A 197 -19.13 0.05 -13.17
C ALA A 197 -18.76 1.22 -14.08
N GLY A 198 -19.76 2.06 -14.47
CA GLY A 198 -19.55 3.24 -15.30
C GLY A 198 -19.09 4.46 -14.49
N PHE A 199 -17.95 5.04 -14.85
CA PHE A 199 -17.64 6.42 -14.47
C PHE A 199 -18.69 7.34 -15.10
N LEU A 200 -19.52 7.96 -14.27
CA LEU A 200 -20.21 9.18 -14.67
C LEU A 200 -19.13 10.25 -14.88
N GLY A 201 -18.82 10.55 -16.13
CA GLY A 201 -17.87 11.56 -16.56
C GLY A 201 -18.30 12.98 -16.17
#